data_a10c6b04ad1238765e045323714bcc1b
#
_entry.id   a10c6b04ad1238765e045323714bcc1b
#
_cell.length_a   1.000
_cell.length_b   1.000
_cell.length_c   1.000
_cell.angle_alpha   90.00
_cell.angle_beta   90.00
_cell.angle_gamma   90.00
#
_symmetry.space_group_name_H-M   'P 1'
#
loop_
_entity.id
_entity.type
_entity.pdbx_description
1 polymer ?
#
loop_
_entity_poly.entity_id
_entity_poly.type
_entity_poly.pdbx_seq_one_letter_code
_entity_poly.pdbx_strand_id
1 'polypeptide(L)'
;MNIGIFFVIALVLLFVGNKLLGRPMRGLLVSFIVIFVIAILAQWVAKIDAVKYYGFEAVFFSVLFGLIIRNVFRVPEWLKPAIQGEFFIKIGVVCLGATVLFSDVMKSGAAGLIQAIIVVAVVWFFGYNIARKFKVGRAEAMTLASGASICGVSACITAAGVAGTDKRALSYIISLVLIIVVPMIYLMPWLSQMVTPLLSDDPTIQSEIAGAWIGGTIDTTSGVGASSEMAGEIAQRTAIVVKATQNVLIGVVAFFIALYLSTHSSNGKGPSRPSFSIVWEKFPKFILGFVIASAMFSLLQNGDLLTLDAKGKIVETSMAKTLSTFFFSLSFVCIGMDTRLKDIVSRENRNLLFAFLGTQVFNIVVTFLVAWLMFGIVKPALWPTTPKTTTTEAIADEPKKSEFRLRIEGDQADVIPEDGEIELVQIEVVK
;
A
#
# COMPACT_ATOMS: atom_id res chain seq x y z
N MET A 1 0.11 22.65 6.44
CA MET A 1 -1.33 22.69 6.09
C MET A 1 -2.15 22.47 7.35
N ASN A 2 -3.19 23.25 7.59
CA ASN A 2 -3.98 23.21 8.84
C ASN A 2 -4.83 21.94 8.92
N ILE A 3 -4.87 21.28 10.09
CA ILE A 3 -5.68 20.07 10.37
C ILE A 3 -7.15 20.27 9.97
N GLY A 4 -7.68 21.52 10.13
CA GLY A 4 -9.03 21.87 9.72
C GLY A 4 -9.29 21.72 8.21
N ILE A 5 -8.32 22.01 7.36
CA ILE A 5 -8.44 21.85 5.90
C ILE A 5 -8.57 20.36 5.56
N PHE A 6 -7.76 19.49 6.18
CA PHE A 6 -7.87 18.03 5.99
C PHE A 6 -9.22 17.49 6.43
N PHE A 7 -9.73 17.99 7.57
CA PHE A 7 -11.05 17.61 8.05
C PHE A 7 -12.13 17.96 7.02
N VAL A 8 -12.13 19.19 6.51
CA VAL A 8 -13.13 19.66 5.54
C VAL A 8 -13.03 18.86 4.24
N ILE A 9 -11.84 18.68 3.69
CA ILE A 9 -11.62 17.90 2.45
C ILE A 9 -12.14 16.47 2.62
N ALA A 10 -11.73 15.79 3.68
CA ALA A 10 -12.14 14.41 3.91
C ALA A 10 -13.64 14.28 4.16
N LEU A 11 -14.23 15.21 4.90
CA LEU A 11 -15.66 15.26 5.15
C LEU A 11 -16.46 15.46 3.85
N VAL A 12 -16.07 16.42 3.02
CA VAL A 12 -16.73 16.70 1.73
C VAL A 12 -16.64 15.47 0.83
N LEU A 13 -15.47 14.87 0.69
CA LEU A 13 -15.29 13.66 -0.13
C LEU A 13 -16.12 12.51 0.40
N LEU A 14 -16.21 12.32 1.73
CA LEU A 14 -17.01 11.28 2.35
C LEU A 14 -18.51 11.50 2.11
N PHE A 15 -19.00 12.74 2.24
CA PHE A 15 -20.40 13.10 1.97
C PHE A 15 -20.76 12.88 0.51
N VAL A 16 -19.95 13.41 -0.42
CA VAL A 16 -20.15 13.26 -1.87
C VAL A 16 -20.10 11.78 -2.24
N GLY A 17 -19.09 11.04 -1.76
CA GLY A 17 -18.95 9.61 -2.03
C GLY A 17 -20.15 8.80 -1.54
N ASN A 18 -20.62 9.03 -0.31
CA ASN A 18 -21.79 8.34 0.23
C ASN A 18 -23.08 8.68 -0.54
N LYS A 19 -23.27 9.95 -0.94
CA LYS A 19 -24.41 10.36 -1.77
C LYS A 19 -24.42 9.65 -3.12
N LEU A 20 -23.26 9.61 -3.79
CA LEU A 20 -23.12 8.94 -5.09
C LEU A 20 -23.31 7.41 -5.00
N LEU A 21 -22.88 6.80 -3.88
CA LEU A 21 -22.99 5.36 -3.64
C LEU A 21 -24.32 4.94 -3.01
N GLY A 22 -25.23 5.88 -2.76
CA GLY A 22 -26.54 5.59 -2.13
C GLY A 22 -26.42 5.09 -0.68
N ARG A 23 -25.35 5.42 0.04
CA ARG A 23 -25.11 4.98 1.42
C ARG A 23 -25.83 5.88 2.43
N PRO A 24 -26.17 5.34 3.63
CA PRO A 24 -26.87 6.11 4.64
C PRO A 24 -26.03 7.29 5.14
N MET A 25 -26.65 8.47 5.17
CA MET A 25 -26.01 9.74 5.60
C MET A 25 -26.25 10.01 7.10
N ARG A 26 -27.18 9.29 7.75
CA ARG A 26 -27.54 9.51 9.16
C ARG A 26 -26.37 9.20 10.08
N GLY A 27 -25.97 10.16 10.93
CA GLY A 27 -24.88 10.01 11.88
C GLY A 27 -23.47 10.08 11.27
N LEU A 28 -23.34 10.25 9.94
CA LEU A 28 -22.06 10.23 9.23
C LEU A 28 -21.07 11.29 9.77
N LEU A 29 -21.52 12.50 10.06
CA LEU A 29 -20.68 13.58 10.59
C LEU A 29 -20.10 13.21 11.96
N VAL A 30 -20.95 12.78 12.90
CA VAL A 30 -20.52 12.43 14.26
C VAL A 30 -19.57 11.24 14.22
N SER A 31 -19.90 10.21 13.42
CA SER A 31 -19.06 9.04 13.23
C SER A 31 -17.69 9.40 12.63
N PHE A 32 -17.67 10.29 11.65
CA PHE A 32 -16.44 10.74 11.00
C PHE A 32 -15.54 11.53 11.96
N ILE A 33 -16.12 12.44 12.79
CA ILE A 33 -15.36 13.19 13.79
C ILE A 33 -14.59 12.22 14.72
N VAL A 34 -15.22 11.14 15.17
CA VAL A 34 -14.57 10.16 16.05
C VAL A 34 -13.40 9.48 15.35
N ILE A 35 -13.58 8.98 14.11
CA ILE A 35 -12.50 8.34 13.36
C ILE A 35 -11.37 9.33 13.09
N PHE A 36 -11.70 10.56 12.74
CA PHE A 36 -10.74 11.64 12.51
C PHE A 36 -9.91 11.94 13.76
N VAL A 37 -10.54 12.09 14.92
CA VAL A 37 -9.85 12.34 16.20
C VAL A 37 -8.91 11.19 16.54
N ILE A 38 -9.34 9.93 16.36
CA ILE A 38 -8.50 8.75 16.62
C ILE A 38 -7.28 8.74 15.68
N ALA A 39 -7.47 9.06 14.39
CA ALA A 39 -6.38 9.13 13.43
C ALA A 39 -5.35 10.23 13.80
N ILE A 40 -5.83 11.41 14.25
CA ILE A 40 -4.95 12.49 14.72
C ILE A 40 -4.22 12.09 16.00
N LEU A 41 -4.90 11.44 16.95
CA LEU A 41 -4.27 10.93 18.17
C LEU A 41 -3.17 9.90 17.84
N ALA A 42 -3.41 8.99 16.91
CA ALA A 42 -2.40 8.03 16.46
C ALA A 42 -1.17 8.71 15.86
N GLN A 43 -1.39 9.72 15.02
CA GLN A 43 -0.30 10.52 14.44
C GLN A 43 0.46 11.34 15.50
N TRP A 44 -0.24 11.85 16.51
CA TRP A 44 0.37 12.59 17.60
C TRP A 44 1.23 11.69 18.49
N VAL A 45 0.72 10.52 18.88
CA VAL A 45 1.49 9.52 19.65
C VAL A 45 2.74 9.07 18.91
N ALA A 46 2.65 8.83 17.60
CA ALA A 46 3.80 8.45 16.77
C ALA A 46 4.90 9.53 16.70
N LYS A 47 4.58 10.80 17.00
CA LYS A 47 5.56 11.90 17.01
C LYS A 47 6.32 12.03 18.33
N ILE A 48 5.95 11.30 19.37
CA ILE A 48 6.64 11.29 20.68
C ILE A 48 8.03 10.67 20.47
N ASP A 49 9.08 11.34 20.95
CA ASP A 49 10.47 10.93 20.68
C ASP A 49 10.79 9.52 21.20
N ALA A 50 10.25 9.12 22.35
CA ALA A 50 10.38 7.77 22.87
C ALA A 50 9.76 6.72 21.91
N VAL A 51 8.64 7.05 21.29
CA VAL A 51 7.94 6.16 20.34
C VAL A 51 8.73 6.03 19.04
N LYS A 52 9.25 7.14 18.52
CA LYS A 52 10.13 7.16 17.34
C LYS A 52 11.41 6.35 17.55
N TYR A 53 12.00 6.41 18.75
CA TYR A 53 13.20 5.65 19.09
C TYR A 53 13.00 4.14 18.89
N TYR A 54 11.79 3.61 19.22
CA TYR A 54 11.44 2.20 19.02
C TYR A 54 10.94 1.89 17.60
N GLY A 55 10.92 2.85 16.67
CA GLY A 55 10.51 2.66 15.29
C GLY A 55 8.99 2.47 15.09
N PHE A 56 8.18 2.83 16.08
CA PHE A 56 6.72 2.76 15.94
C PHE A 56 6.17 3.96 15.16
N GLU A 57 5.47 3.68 14.07
CA GLU A 57 4.88 4.68 13.20
C GLU A 57 3.37 4.90 13.48
N ALA A 58 2.79 5.94 12.87
CA ALA A 58 1.37 6.27 12.98
C ALA A 58 0.45 5.12 12.56
N VAL A 59 0.89 4.27 11.62
CA VAL A 59 0.18 3.07 11.18
C VAL A 59 -0.12 2.13 12.35
N PHE A 60 0.91 1.86 13.17
CA PHE A 60 0.78 0.98 14.34
C PHE A 60 -0.33 1.45 15.27
N PHE A 61 -0.28 2.72 15.68
CA PHE A 61 -1.27 3.26 16.62
C PHE A 61 -2.67 3.40 16.00
N SER A 62 -2.76 3.72 14.71
CA SER A 62 -4.04 3.80 14.01
C SER A 62 -4.77 2.46 14.03
N VAL A 63 -4.09 1.37 13.68
CA VAL A 63 -4.66 0.02 13.71
C VAL A 63 -4.94 -0.42 15.14
N LEU A 64 -3.99 -0.19 16.07
CA LEU A 64 -4.11 -0.58 17.49
C LEU A 64 -5.30 0.08 18.17
N PHE A 65 -5.47 1.39 18.01
CA PHE A 65 -6.60 2.10 18.60
C PHE A 65 -7.93 1.61 18.04
N GLY A 66 -8.01 1.37 16.73
CA GLY A 66 -9.17 0.76 16.10
C GLY A 66 -9.49 -0.62 16.69
N LEU A 67 -8.48 -1.48 16.86
CA LEU A 67 -8.61 -2.81 17.46
C LEU A 67 -9.11 -2.76 18.91
N ILE A 68 -8.54 -1.86 19.73
CA ILE A 68 -8.96 -1.67 21.13
C ILE A 68 -10.43 -1.27 21.17
N ILE A 69 -10.83 -0.28 20.38
CA ILE A 69 -12.23 0.18 20.33
C ILE A 69 -13.16 -0.96 19.93
N ARG A 70 -12.79 -1.76 18.94
CA ARG A 70 -13.62 -2.86 18.46
C ARG A 70 -13.78 -4.00 19.47
N ASN A 71 -12.69 -4.39 20.12
CA ASN A 71 -12.64 -5.62 20.90
C ASN A 71 -12.88 -5.38 22.39
N VAL A 72 -12.57 -4.18 22.92
CA VAL A 72 -12.78 -3.80 24.33
C VAL A 72 -14.09 -3.05 24.51
N PHE A 73 -14.34 -2.00 23.73
CA PHE A 73 -15.49 -1.10 23.94
C PHE A 73 -16.71 -1.44 23.09
N ARG A 74 -16.61 -2.32 22.10
CA ARG A 74 -17.62 -2.62 21.09
C ARG A 74 -18.00 -1.40 20.26
N VAL A 75 -17.86 -1.48 18.95
CA VAL A 75 -18.25 -0.40 18.03
C VAL A 75 -19.77 -0.24 18.02
N PRO A 76 -20.30 0.92 18.45
CA PRO A 76 -21.74 1.16 18.44
C PRO A 76 -22.27 1.35 17.01
N GLU A 77 -23.55 1.09 16.80
CA GLU A 77 -24.17 1.15 15.47
C GLU A 77 -24.06 2.52 14.80
N TRP A 78 -24.13 3.60 15.60
CA TRP A 78 -24.01 4.97 15.09
C TRP A 78 -22.63 5.31 14.54
N LEU A 79 -21.57 4.56 14.91
CA LEU A 79 -20.19 4.76 14.45
C LEU A 79 -19.92 4.07 13.10
N LYS A 80 -20.68 3.04 12.76
CA LYS A 80 -20.51 2.23 11.54
C LYS A 80 -20.55 3.03 10.23
N PRO A 81 -21.39 4.07 10.04
CA PRO A 81 -21.48 4.79 8.77
C PRO A 81 -20.16 5.37 8.26
N ALA A 82 -19.24 5.76 9.15
CA ALA A 82 -17.95 6.32 8.77
C ALA A 82 -16.79 5.28 8.77
N ILE A 83 -17.03 4.05 9.23
CA ILE A 83 -16.03 2.97 9.13
C ILE A 83 -15.97 2.49 7.68
N GLN A 84 -15.23 3.21 6.84
CA GLN A 84 -15.12 2.98 5.41
C GLN A 84 -13.65 2.92 4.98
N GLY A 85 -12.88 1.97 5.56
CA GLY A 85 -11.46 1.82 5.31
C GLY A 85 -11.11 1.72 3.83
N GLU A 86 -11.87 0.93 3.05
CA GLU A 86 -11.68 0.83 1.60
C GLU A 86 -11.92 2.13 0.83
N PHE A 87 -12.83 2.98 1.31
CA PHE A 87 -13.08 4.27 0.68
C PHE A 87 -11.91 5.21 0.88
N PHE A 88 -11.43 5.34 2.11
CA PHE A 88 -10.30 6.21 2.45
C PHE A 88 -9.00 5.75 1.78
N ILE A 89 -8.70 4.44 1.77
CA ILE A 89 -7.48 3.93 1.14
C ILE A 89 -7.47 4.22 -0.37
N LYS A 90 -8.61 4.09 -1.05
CA LYS A 90 -8.74 4.37 -2.49
C LYS A 90 -8.43 5.83 -2.81
N ILE A 91 -8.89 6.76 -1.97
CA ILE A 91 -8.55 8.19 -2.11
C ILE A 91 -7.05 8.40 -1.86
N GLY A 92 -6.51 7.84 -0.78
CA GLY A 92 -5.09 7.91 -0.46
C GLY A 92 -4.20 7.39 -1.59
N VAL A 93 -4.58 6.26 -2.22
CA VAL A 93 -3.87 5.70 -3.37
C VAL A 93 -3.91 6.64 -4.59
N VAL A 94 -5.06 7.25 -4.90
CA VAL A 94 -5.14 8.23 -6.00
C VAL A 94 -4.24 9.43 -5.73
N CYS A 95 -4.24 9.96 -4.50
CA CYS A 95 -3.33 11.04 -4.10
C CYS A 95 -1.85 10.60 -4.21
N LEU A 96 -1.53 9.36 -3.84
CA LEU A 96 -0.17 8.81 -3.98
C LEU A 96 0.28 8.77 -5.45
N GLY A 97 -0.63 8.55 -6.39
CA GLY A 97 -0.34 8.58 -7.84
C GLY A 97 0.35 9.88 -8.27
N ALA A 98 -0.03 11.01 -7.67
CA ALA A 98 0.59 12.30 -7.93
C ALA A 98 2.04 12.44 -7.40
N THR A 99 2.56 11.46 -6.68
CA THR A 99 3.95 11.44 -6.18
C THR A 99 4.86 10.48 -6.94
N VAL A 100 4.33 9.78 -7.95
CA VAL A 100 5.05 8.72 -8.69
C VAL A 100 5.13 9.10 -10.15
N LEU A 101 6.31 9.00 -10.75
CA LEU A 101 6.49 9.22 -12.18
C LEU A 101 5.75 8.14 -12.99
N PHE A 102 5.08 8.56 -14.04
CA PHE A 102 4.32 7.65 -14.90
C PHE A 102 5.19 6.54 -15.53
N SER A 103 6.45 6.86 -15.87
CA SER A 103 7.42 5.87 -16.36
C SER A 103 7.68 4.75 -15.35
N ASP A 104 7.77 5.10 -14.05
CA ASP A 104 8.02 4.13 -12.99
C ASP A 104 6.78 3.27 -12.73
N VAL A 105 5.59 3.87 -12.84
CA VAL A 105 4.31 3.13 -12.79
C VAL A 105 4.24 2.09 -13.91
N MET A 106 4.65 2.44 -15.12
CA MET A 106 4.62 1.52 -16.26
C MET A 106 5.62 0.36 -16.10
N LYS A 107 6.87 0.64 -15.70
CA LYS A 107 7.90 -0.39 -15.50
C LYS A 107 7.54 -1.33 -14.35
N SER A 108 7.15 -0.78 -13.18
CA SER A 108 6.74 -1.58 -12.02
C SER A 108 5.42 -2.29 -12.27
N GLY A 109 4.52 -1.69 -13.04
CA GLY A 109 3.23 -2.27 -13.42
C GLY A 109 3.39 -3.49 -14.33
N ALA A 110 4.28 -3.47 -15.30
CA ALA A 110 4.56 -4.61 -16.16
C ALA A 110 5.14 -5.80 -15.38
N ALA A 111 6.17 -5.55 -14.55
CA ALA A 111 6.73 -6.57 -13.67
C ALA A 111 5.71 -7.08 -12.65
N GLY A 112 4.92 -6.17 -12.06
CA GLY A 112 3.86 -6.50 -11.11
C GLY A 112 2.73 -7.30 -11.73
N LEU A 113 2.36 -7.07 -12.99
CA LEU A 113 1.33 -7.84 -13.68
C LEU A 113 1.78 -9.29 -13.91
N ILE A 114 3.02 -9.50 -14.35
CA ILE A 114 3.57 -10.85 -14.53
C ILE A 114 3.63 -11.56 -13.18
N GLN A 115 4.14 -10.89 -12.14
CA GLN A 115 4.12 -11.41 -10.77
C GLN A 115 2.70 -11.79 -10.34
N ALA A 116 1.72 -10.90 -10.54
CA ALA A 116 0.34 -11.13 -10.13
C ALA A 116 -0.26 -12.37 -10.83
N ILE A 117 -0.04 -12.54 -12.14
CA ILE A 117 -0.53 -13.70 -12.87
C ILE A 117 0.04 -15.00 -12.29
N ILE A 118 1.36 -15.04 -12.07
CA ILE A 118 2.04 -16.24 -11.53
C ILE A 118 1.55 -16.53 -10.10
N VAL A 119 1.62 -15.54 -9.23
CA VAL A 119 1.25 -15.70 -7.81
C VAL A 119 -0.21 -16.08 -7.67
N VAL A 120 -1.13 -15.37 -8.34
CA VAL A 120 -2.56 -15.66 -8.26
C VAL A 120 -2.86 -17.08 -8.74
N ALA A 121 -2.30 -17.48 -9.90
CA ALA A 121 -2.53 -18.82 -10.42
C ALA A 121 -2.02 -19.92 -9.46
N VAL A 122 -0.77 -19.80 -9.01
CA VAL A 122 -0.11 -20.82 -8.17
C VAL A 122 -0.77 -20.88 -6.78
N VAL A 123 -0.97 -19.72 -6.13
CA VAL A 123 -1.56 -19.66 -4.79
C VAL A 123 -3.03 -20.05 -4.81
N TRP A 124 -3.80 -19.63 -5.83
CA TRP A 124 -5.20 -20.03 -5.97
C TRP A 124 -5.34 -21.55 -6.10
N PHE A 125 -4.55 -22.16 -6.99
CA PHE A 125 -4.58 -23.60 -7.19
C PHE A 125 -4.16 -24.36 -5.93
N PHE A 126 -3.11 -23.93 -5.26
CA PHE A 126 -2.67 -24.52 -4.00
C PHE A 126 -3.74 -24.35 -2.91
N GLY A 127 -4.27 -23.14 -2.71
CA GLY A 127 -5.29 -22.84 -1.71
C GLY A 127 -6.58 -23.64 -1.92
N TYR A 128 -7.02 -23.79 -3.16
CA TYR A 128 -8.16 -24.64 -3.49
C TYR A 128 -7.90 -26.10 -3.10
N ASN A 129 -6.74 -26.66 -3.48
CA ASN A 129 -6.44 -28.06 -3.21
C ASN A 129 -6.22 -28.35 -1.71
N ILE A 130 -5.55 -27.44 -0.99
CA ILE A 130 -5.36 -27.61 0.46
C ILE A 130 -6.70 -27.53 1.20
N ALA A 131 -7.58 -26.58 0.82
CA ALA A 131 -8.92 -26.49 1.38
C ALA A 131 -9.73 -27.78 1.13
N ARG A 132 -9.65 -28.34 -0.07
CA ARG A 132 -10.28 -29.62 -0.40
C ARG A 132 -9.72 -30.79 0.41
N LYS A 133 -8.40 -30.82 0.69
CA LYS A 133 -7.77 -31.82 1.59
C LYS A 133 -8.27 -31.70 3.03
N PHE A 134 -8.54 -30.50 3.51
CA PHE A 134 -9.19 -30.24 4.81
C PHE A 134 -10.72 -30.48 4.79
N LYS A 135 -11.26 -31.10 3.73
CA LYS A 135 -12.68 -31.42 3.58
C LYS A 135 -13.61 -30.19 3.55
N VAL A 136 -13.07 -29.03 3.18
CA VAL A 136 -13.88 -27.83 2.91
C VAL A 136 -14.72 -28.04 1.66
N GLY A 137 -15.95 -27.55 1.65
CA GLY A 137 -16.85 -27.60 0.49
C GLY A 137 -16.24 -26.97 -0.76
N ARG A 138 -16.72 -27.35 -1.95
CA ARG A 138 -16.13 -26.86 -3.22
C ARG A 138 -16.27 -25.34 -3.36
N ALA A 139 -17.46 -24.80 -3.06
CA ALA A 139 -17.73 -23.37 -3.18
C ALA A 139 -16.90 -22.56 -2.17
N GLU A 140 -16.83 -23.02 -0.91
CA GLU A 140 -16.04 -22.38 0.14
C GLU A 140 -14.52 -22.43 -0.18
N ALA A 141 -14.04 -23.56 -0.75
CA ALA A 141 -12.65 -23.71 -1.16
C ALA A 141 -12.26 -22.72 -2.28
N MET A 142 -13.15 -22.52 -3.28
CA MET A 142 -12.96 -21.52 -4.33
C MET A 142 -12.95 -20.10 -3.76
N THR A 143 -13.86 -19.82 -2.83
CA THR A 143 -13.96 -18.51 -2.15
C THR A 143 -12.71 -18.21 -1.33
N LEU A 144 -12.25 -19.18 -0.52
CA LEU A 144 -11.03 -19.06 0.28
C LEU A 144 -9.80 -18.85 -0.58
N ALA A 145 -9.64 -19.68 -1.63
CA ALA A 145 -8.49 -19.58 -2.55
C ALA A 145 -8.45 -18.22 -3.25
N SER A 146 -9.61 -17.68 -3.68
CA SER A 146 -9.70 -16.37 -4.30
C SER A 146 -9.38 -15.25 -3.31
N GLY A 147 -9.82 -15.35 -2.07
CA GLY A 147 -9.49 -14.40 -1.01
C GLY A 147 -7.99 -14.34 -0.74
N ALA A 148 -7.37 -15.48 -0.47
CA ALA A 148 -5.96 -15.59 -0.11
C ALA A 148 -4.98 -15.33 -1.26
N SER A 149 -5.42 -15.39 -2.52
CA SER A 149 -4.54 -15.19 -3.67
C SER A 149 -4.62 -13.80 -4.31
N ILE A 150 -5.68 -13.02 -4.05
CA ILE A 150 -5.89 -11.76 -4.77
C ILE A 150 -5.98 -10.57 -3.81
N CYS A 151 -7.19 -10.29 -3.29
CA CYS A 151 -7.45 -9.07 -2.50
C CYS A 151 -8.37 -9.28 -1.30
N GLY A 152 -8.41 -10.48 -0.75
CA GLY A 152 -9.19 -10.81 0.44
C GLY A 152 -10.68 -10.62 0.23
N VAL A 153 -11.25 -9.60 0.87
CA VAL A 153 -12.70 -9.38 0.97
C VAL A 153 -13.40 -9.29 -0.39
N SER A 154 -12.91 -8.46 -1.29
CA SER A 154 -13.55 -8.26 -2.62
C SER A 154 -13.50 -9.51 -3.48
N ALA A 155 -12.39 -10.26 -3.43
CA ALA A 155 -12.25 -11.53 -4.13
C ALA A 155 -13.15 -12.61 -3.53
N CYS A 156 -13.26 -12.69 -2.19
CA CYS A 156 -14.18 -13.59 -1.51
C CYS A 156 -15.65 -13.34 -1.92
N ILE A 157 -16.10 -12.08 -1.88
CA ILE A 157 -17.47 -11.71 -2.24
C ILE A 157 -17.76 -12.07 -3.71
N THR A 158 -16.80 -11.76 -4.60
CA THR A 158 -16.96 -12.04 -6.02
C THR A 158 -17.00 -13.54 -6.30
N ALA A 159 -16.03 -14.28 -5.76
CA ALA A 159 -15.97 -15.75 -5.93
C ALA A 159 -17.17 -16.45 -5.30
N ALA A 160 -17.61 -16.03 -4.11
CA ALA A 160 -18.80 -16.56 -3.44
C ALA A 160 -20.08 -16.35 -4.24
N GLY A 161 -20.23 -15.17 -4.86
CA GLY A 161 -21.36 -14.87 -5.73
C GLY A 161 -21.43 -15.76 -6.97
N VAL A 162 -20.26 -16.15 -7.51
CA VAL A 162 -20.18 -17.05 -8.67
C VAL A 162 -20.29 -18.51 -8.24
N ALA A 163 -19.61 -18.90 -7.14
CA ALA A 163 -19.55 -20.29 -6.68
C ALA A 163 -20.79 -20.73 -5.88
N GLY A 164 -21.66 -19.80 -5.48
CA GLY A 164 -22.83 -20.09 -4.65
C GLY A 164 -22.47 -20.42 -3.19
N THR A 165 -21.44 -19.80 -2.63
CA THR A 165 -21.01 -20.04 -1.25
C THR A 165 -22.04 -19.51 -0.26
N ASP A 166 -22.31 -20.29 0.80
CA ASP A 166 -23.23 -19.89 1.87
C ASP A 166 -22.75 -18.61 2.58
N LYS A 167 -23.73 -17.77 2.99
CA LYS A 167 -23.45 -16.46 3.62
C LYS A 167 -22.68 -16.58 4.92
N ARG A 168 -22.91 -17.66 5.71
CA ARG A 168 -22.16 -17.87 6.98
C ARG A 168 -20.70 -18.22 6.71
N ALA A 169 -20.47 -19.14 5.77
CA ALA A 169 -19.11 -19.51 5.36
C ALA A 169 -18.36 -18.32 4.75
N LEU A 170 -19.01 -17.52 3.89
CA LEU A 170 -18.45 -16.30 3.34
C LEU A 170 -18.06 -15.29 4.45
N SER A 171 -18.97 -15.04 5.39
CA SER A 171 -18.70 -14.13 6.51
C SER A 171 -17.51 -14.60 7.35
N TYR A 172 -17.39 -15.90 7.59
CA TYR A 172 -16.27 -16.47 8.32
C TYR A 172 -14.94 -16.34 7.56
N ILE A 173 -14.93 -16.65 6.26
CA ILE A 173 -13.72 -16.49 5.42
C ILE A 173 -13.26 -15.03 5.40
N ILE A 174 -14.20 -14.09 5.26
CA ILE A 174 -13.89 -12.65 5.31
C ILE A 174 -13.29 -12.28 6.68
N SER A 175 -13.84 -12.80 7.78
CA SER A 175 -13.29 -12.56 9.12
C SER A 175 -11.88 -13.12 9.27
N LEU A 176 -11.59 -14.30 8.73
CA LEU A 176 -10.22 -14.87 8.72
C LEU A 176 -9.25 -13.95 7.98
N VAL A 177 -9.62 -13.48 6.80
CA VAL A 177 -8.81 -12.53 6.03
C VAL A 177 -8.48 -11.29 6.86
N LEU A 178 -9.49 -10.62 7.43
CA LEU A 178 -9.31 -9.39 8.18
C LEU A 178 -8.43 -9.58 9.41
N ILE A 179 -8.59 -10.70 10.10
CA ILE A 179 -7.82 -11.00 11.31
C ILE A 179 -6.36 -11.29 10.99
N ILE A 180 -6.08 -12.06 9.92
CA ILE A 180 -4.72 -12.45 9.55
C ILE A 180 -3.97 -11.28 8.91
N VAL A 181 -4.67 -10.36 8.25
CA VAL A 181 -4.05 -9.13 7.74
C VAL A 181 -3.38 -8.32 8.84
N VAL A 182 -3.94 -8.27 10.06
CA VAL A 182 -3.38 -7.46 11.16
C VAL A 182 -1.95 -7.89 11.53
N PRO A 183 -1.66 -9.14 11.89
CA PRO A 183 -0.28 -9.55 12.15
C PRO A 183 0.61 -9.43 10.90
N MET A 184 0.06 -9.63 9.69
CA MET A 184 0.81 -9.49 8.44
C MET A 184 1.28 -8.06 8.18
N ILE A 185 0.53 -7.05 8.62
CA ILE A 185 0.94 -5.63 8.51
C ILE A 185 2.30 -5.40 9.16
N TYR A 186 2.59 -6.06 10.27
CA TYR A 186 3.86 -5.91 11.00
C TYR A 186 4.91 -6.95 10.62
N LEU A 187 4.47 -8.19 10.39
CA LEU A 187 5.36 -9.30 10.04
C LEU A 187 6.07 -9.06 8.71
N MET A 188 5.37 -8.59 7.69
CA MET A 188 5.92 -8.48 6.35
C MET A 188 7.01 -7.41 6.21
N PRO A 189 6.88 -6.17 6.76
CA PRO A 189 7.99 -5.21 6.77
C PRO A 189 9.20 -5.74 7.52
N TRP A 190 9.00 -6.38 8.68
CA TRP A 190 10.08 -6.97 9.46
C TRP A 190 10.82 -8.07 8.67
N LEU A 191 10.09 -9.01 8.05
CA LEU A 191 10.68 -10.04 7.20
C LEU A 191 11.43 -9.44 6.01
N SER A 192 10.85 -8.43 5.36
CA SER A 192 11.48 -7.82 4.20
C SER A 192 12.78 -7.10 4.56
N GLN A 193 12.83 -6.38 5.68
CA GLN A 193 14.04 -5.73 6.16
C GLN A 193 15.17 -6.72 6.52
N MET A 194 14.82 -7.93 6.96
CA MET A 194 15.81 -8.98 7.24
C MET A 194 16.34 -9.66 5.99
N VAL A 195 15.49 -9.85 4.98
CA VAL A 195 15.79 -10.75 3.85
C VAL A 195 16.30 -9.97 2.63
N THR A 196 15.74 -8.80 2.31
CA THR A 196 16.10 -8.10 1.06
C THR A 196 17.55 -7.60 1.02
N PRO A 197 18.22 -7.23 2.14
CA PRO A 197 19.65 -6.89 2.10
C PRO A 197 20.57 -8.05 1.71
N LEU A 198 20.10 -9.29 1.86
CA LEU A 198 20.84 -10.49 1.46
C LEU A 198 20.77 -10.77 -0.06
N LEU A 199 19.87 -10.07 -0.77
CA LEU A 199 19.55 -10.35 -2.18
C LEU A 199 20.16 -9.34 -3.16
N SER A 200 20.47 -8.15 -2.72
CA SER A 200 21.02 -7.07 -3.54
C SER A 200 21.76 -6.05 -2.66
N ASP A 201 22.81 -5.45 -3.19
CA ASP A 201 23.52 -4.34 -2.54
C ASP A 201 22.88 -2.98 -2.84
N ASP A 202 22.00 -2.90 -3.86
CA ASP A 202 21.29 -1.66 -4.22
C ASP A 202 20.06 -1.45 -3.31
N PRO A 203 20.03 -0.38 -2.48
CA PRO A 203 18.90 -0.09 -1.59
C PRO A 203 17.58 0.13 -2.34
N THR A 204 17.62 0.58 -3.61
CA THR A 204 16.43 0.77 -4.43
C THR A 204 15.83 -0.59 -4.81
N ILE A 205 16.66 -1.52 -5.27
CA ILE A 205 16.24 -2.88 -5.61
C ILE A 205 15.73 -3.61 -4.36
N GLN A 206 16.42 -3.47 -3.21
CA GLN A 206 15.94 -4.03 -1.93
C GLN A 206 14.53 -3.55 -1.60
N SER A 207 14.30 -2.24 -1.70
CA SER A 207 13.00 -1.61 -1.43
C SER A 207 11.92 -2.04 -2.43
N GLU A 208 12.26 -2.21 -3.69
CA GLU A 208 11.32 -2.71 -4.71
C GLU A 208 10.94 -4.17 -4.48
N ILE A 209 11.90 -5.04 -4.15
CA ILE A 209 11.62 -6.44 -3.77
C ILE A 209 10.71 -6.49 -2.54
N ALA A 210 11.03 -5.69 -1.49
CA ALA A 210 10.22 -5.59 -0.29
C ALA A 210 8.78 -5.17 -0.62
N GLY A 211 8.63 -4.12 -1.41
CA GLY A 211 7.33 -3.63 -1.86
C GLY A 211 6.55 -4.67 -2.67
N ALA A 212 7.21 -5.34 -3.62
CA ALA A 212 6.60 -6.37 -4.45
C ALA A 212 6.18 -7.60 -3.63
N TRP A 213 6.97 -7.99 -2.65
CA TRP A 213 6.65 -9.08 -1.73
C TRP A 213 5.46 -8.73 -0.84
N ILE A 214 5.48 -7.57 -0.18
CA ILE A 214 4.37 -7.06 0.64
C ILE A 214 3.08 -6.95 -0.19
N GLY A 215 3.17 -6.30 -1.37
CA GLY A 215 2.05 -6.05 -2.25
C GLY A 215 1.37 -7.31 -2.77
N GLY A 216 2.15 -8.33 -3.10
CA GLY A 216 1.63 -9.61 -3.59
C GLY A 216 1.15 -10.56 -2.49
N THR A 217 1.61 -10.37 -1.23
CA THR A 217 1.33 -11.32 -0.14
C THR A 217 0.14 -10.90 0.72
N ILE A 218 0.04 -9.63 1.12
CA ILE A 218 -1.02 -9.18 2.02
C ILE A 218 -2.35 -9.10 1.28
N ASP A 219 -3.38 -9.72 1.83
CA ASP A 219 -4.65 -9.94 1.14
C ASP A 219 -5.47 -8.67 0.88
N THR A 220 -5.33 -7.60 1.68
CA THR A 220 -6.13 -6.39 1.53
C THR A 220 -5.31 -5.21 1.01
N THR A 221 -5.90 -4.37 0.15
CA THR A 221 -5.24 -3.15 -0.35
C THR A 221 -4.87 -2.20 0.79
N SER A 222 -5.73 -2.09 1.80
CA SER A 222 -5.47 -1.27 2.99
C SER A 222 -4.35 -1.83 3.86
N GLY A 223 -4.30 -3.16 4.04
CA GLY A 223 -3.20 -3.83 4.73
C GLY A 223 -1.87 -3.68 4.01
N VAL A 224 -1.87 -3.78 2.66
CA VAL A 224 -0.69 -3.49 1.83
C VAL A 224 -0.22 -2.06 2.04
N GLY A 225 -1.13 -1.08 2.00
CA GLY A 225 -0.78 0.32 2.24
C GLY A 225 -0.15 0.54 3.60
N ALA A 226 -0.74 -0.04 4.66
CA ALA A 226 -0.22 0.05 6.02
C ALA A 226 1.17 -0.59 6.17
N SER A 227 1.32 -1.81 5.69
CA SER A 227 2.56 -2.58 5.80
C SER A 227 3.70 -1.95 4.99
N SER A 228 3.42 -1.55 3.76
CA SER A 228 4.45 -1.00 2.86
C SER A 228 4.90 0.41 3.25
N GLU A 229 4.05 1.19 3.94
CA GLU A 229 4.45 2.48 4.51
C GLU A 229 5.58 2.31 5.53
N MET A 230 5.53 1.25 6.35
CA MET A 230 6.57 0.91 7.33
C MET A 230 7.87 0.40 6.66
N ALA A 231 7.79 -0.08 5.41
CA ALA A 231 8.96 -0.52 4.64
C ALA A 231 9.62 0.61 3.83
N GLY A 232 9.04 1.81 3.82
CA GLY A 232 9.56 2.99 3.15
C GLY A 232 8.85 3.36 1.84
N GLU A 233 9.18 4.55 1.33
CA GLU A 233 8.43 5.17 0.23
C GLU A 233 8.51 4.38 -1.09
N ILE A 234 9.69 3.86 -1.46
CA ILE A 234 9.88 3.08 -2.68
C ILE A 234 9.11 1.77 -2.56
N ALA A 235 9.19 1.10 -1.41
CA ALA A 235 8.46 -0.11 -1.13
C ALA A 235 6.94 0.12 -1.20
N GLN A 236 6.44 1.23 -0.64
CA GLN A 236 5.03 1.59 -0.68
C GLN A 236 4.51 1.78 -2.10
N ARG A 237 5.23 2.55 -2.93
CA ARG A 237 4.86 2.76 -4.35
C ARG A 237 4.79 1.44 -5.10
N THR A 238 5.82 0.61 -4.97
CA THR A 238 5.89 -0.70 -5.63
C THR A 238 4.78 -1.63 -5.15
N ALA A 239 4.55 -1.72 -3.83
CA ALA A 239 3.52 -2.56 -3.24
C ALA A 239 2.11 -2.21 -3.73
N ILE A 240 1.79 -0.92 -3.82
CA ILE A 240 0.48 -0.45 -4.29
C ILE A 240 0.30 -0.77 -5.78
N VAL A 241 1.33 -0.60 -6.61
CA VAL A 241 1.27 -0.95 -8.03
C VAL A 241 1.07 -2.46 -8.21
N VAL A 242 1.85 -3.29 -7.51
CA VAL A 242 1.71 -4.76 -7.54
C VAL A 242 0.32 -5.18 -7.07
N LYS A 243 -0.18 -4.63 -5.96
CA LYS A 243 -1.54 -4.93 -5.47
C LYS A 243 -2.63 -4.48 -6.43
N ALA A 244 -2.44 -3.35 -7.08
CA ALA A 244 -3.36 -2.85 -8.09
C ALA A 244 -3.47 -3.83 -9.29
N THR A 245 -2.32 -4.31 -9.80
CA THR A 245 -2.31 -5.30 -10.89
C THR A 245 -2.92 -6.64 -10.47
N GLN A 246 -2.68 -7.08 -9.24
CA GLN A 246 -3.29 -8.28 -8.67
C GLN A 246 -4.83 -8.16 -8.59
N ASN A 247 -5.34 -6.98 -8.20
CA ASN A 247 -6.77 -6.72 -8.12
C ASN A 247 -7.48 -6.77 -9.49
N VAL A 248 -6.79 -6.47 -10.59
CA VAL A 248 -7.34 -6.62 -11.95
C VAL A 248 -7.75 -8.05 -12.22
N LEU A 249 -7.05 -9.04 -11.64
CA LEU A 249 -7.31 -10.46 -11.87
C LEU A 249 -8.57 -10.99 -11.17
N ILE A 250 -9.24 -10.21 -10.31
CA ILE A 250 -10.49 -10.62 -9.66
C ILE A 250 -11.53 -11.07 -10.70
N GLY A 251 -11.73 -10.25 -11.73
CA GLY A 251 -12.68 -10.55 -12.79
C GLY A 251 -12.27 -11.76 -13.63
N VAL A 252 -10.96 -11.93 -13.86
CA VAL A 252 -10.40 -13.06 -14.60
C VAL A 252 -10.64 -14.37 -13.85
N VAL A 253 -10.33 -14.40 -12.55
CA VAL A 253 -10.55 -15.58 -11.70
C VAL A 253 -12.03 -15.89 -11.57
N ALA A 254 -12.91 -14.88 -11.40
CA ALA A 254 -14.35 -15.05 -11.38
C ALA A 254 -14.88 -15.68 -12.69
N PHE A 255 -14.36 -15.23 -13.82
CA PHE A 255 -14.68 -15.80 -15.13
C PHE A 255 -14.29 -17.29 -15.21
N PHE A 256 -13.07 -17.65 -14.80
CA PHE A 256 -12.64 -19.06 -14.80
C PHE A 256 -13.43 -19.94 -13.82
N ILE A 257 -13.82 -19.42 -12.64
CA ILE A 257 -14.72 -20.14 -11.72
C ILE A 257 -16.05 -20.39 -12.38
N ALA A 258 -16.67 -19.37 -13.02
CA ALA A 258 -17.93 -19.52 -13.72
C ALA A 258 -17.85 -20.54 -14.87
N LEU A 259 -16.78 -20.50 -15.66
CA LEU A 259 -16.52 -21.43 -16.75
C LEU A 259 -16.39 -22.88 -16.23
N TYR A 260 -15.60 -23.09 -15.18
CA TYR A 260 -15.43 -24.40 -14.56
C TYR A 260 -16.75 -24.97 -14.04
N LEU A 261 -17.58 -24.14 -13.37
CA LEU A 261 -18.88 -24.59 -12.86
C LEU A 261 -19.87 -24.87 -13.98
N SER A 262 -19.88 -24.10 -15.07
CA SER A 262 -20.76 -24.35 -16.22
C SER A 262 -20.44 -25.65 -16.94
N THR A 263 -19.18 -26.06 -16.98
CA THR A 263 -18.74 -27.33 -17.61
C THR A 263 -18.96 -28.57 -16.73
N HIS A 264 -19.04 -28.38 -15.40
CA HIS A 264 -19.20 -29.49 -14.44
C HIS A 264 -20.57 -29.57 -13.78
N SER A 265 -21.56 -28.78 -14.25
CA SER A 265 -22.94 -28.83 -13.77
C SER A 265 -23.74 -29.87 -14.57
N SER A 266 -24.02 -31.01 -13.95
CA SER A 266 -24.78 -32.13 -14.57
C SER A 266 -26.28 -31.85 -14.80
N ASN A 267 -26.84 -30.76 -14.28
CA ASN A 267 -28.27 -30.48 -14.27
C ASN A 267 -28.74 -29.28 -15.11
N GLY A 268 -27.94 -28.76 -16.03
CA GLY A 268 -28.37 -27.65 -16.90
C GLY A 268 -28.71 -26.32 -16.20
N LYS A 269 -28.60 -26.24 -14.87
CA LYS A 269 -28.80 -25.03 -14.04
C LYS A 269 -27.44 -24.38 -13.67
N GLY A 270 -26.48 -24.41 -14.57
CA GLY A 270 -25.25 -23.66 -14.40
C GLY A 270 -25.50 -22.15 -14.47
N PRO A 271 -24.60 -21.31 -13.87
CA PRO A 271 -24.68 -19.87 -14.03
C PRO A 271 -24.72 -19.52 -15.51
N SER A 272 -25.44 -18.44 -15.87
CA SER A 272 -25.51 -17.89 -17.24
C SER A 272 -24.09 -17.79 -17.84
N ARG A 273 -23.97 -18.01 -19.18
CA ARG A 273 -22.69 -18.01 -19.87
C ARG A 273 -21.80 -16.87 -19.40
N PRO A 274 -20.55 -17.16 -18.96
CA PRO A 274 -19.67 -16.12 -18.45
C PRO A 274 -19.40 -15.07 -19.52
N SER A 275 -19.56 -13.79 -19.16
CA SER A 275 -19.30 -12.65 -20.07
C SER A 275 -18.03 -11.92 -19.66
N PHE A 276 -17.26 -11.46 -20.63
CA PHE A 276 -16.09 -10.59 -20.38
C PHE A 276 -16.45 -9.26 -19.69
N SER A 277 -17.73 -8.84 -19.75
CA SER A 277 -18.19 -7.66 -19.02
C SER A 277 -17.96 -7.76 -17.50
N ILE A 278 -17.92 -8.97 -16.93
CA ILE A 278 -17.60 -9.22 -15.51
C ILE A 278 -16.20 -8.71 -15.17
N VAL A 279 -15.23 -8.87 -16.09
CA VAL A 279 -13.85 -8.38 -15.87
C VAL A 279 -13.85 -6.86 -15.71
N TRP A 280 -14.55 -6.13 -16.59
CA TRP A 280 -14.65 -4.67 -16.50
C TRP A 280 -15.49 -4.20 -15.31
N GLU A 281 -16.57 -4.88 -14.99
CA GLU A 281 -17.40 -4.56 -13.81
C GLU A 281 -16.59 -4.66 -12.51
N LYS A 282 -15.77 -5.69 -12.39
CA LYS A 282 -14.93 -5.95 -11.19
C LYS A 282 -13.59 -5.22 -11.22
N PHE A 283 -13.23 -4.59 -12.33
CA PHE A 283 -12.00 -3.80 -12.42
C PHE A 283 -12.00 -2.66 -11.39
N PRO A 284 -10.95 -2.51 -10.57
CA PRO A 284 -10.87 -1.50 -9.52
C PRO A 284 -10.60 -0.12 -10.10
N LYS A 285 -11.65 0.68 -10.32
CA LYS A 285 -11.62 1.98 -11.01
C LYS A 285 -10.68 3.01 -10.39
N PHE A 286 -10.36 2.91 -9.08
CA PHE A 286 -9.41 3.81 -8.43
C PHE A 286 -7.98 3.70 -9.01
N ILE A 287 -7.64 2.56 -9.65
CA ILE A 287 -6.36 2.39 -10.36
C ILE A 287 -6.26 3.37 -11.53
N LEU A 288 -7.36 3.59 -12.26
CA LEU A 288 -7.39 4.60 -13.32
C LEU A 288 -7.09 5.98 -12.75
N GLY A 289 -7.68 6.31 -11.58
CA GLY A 289 -7.40 7.57 -10.87
C GLY A 289 -5.92 7.71 -10.50
N PHE A 290 -5.30 6.63 -9.98
CA PHE A 290 -3.87 6.60 -9.67
C PHE A 290 -3.00 6.85 -10.93
N VAL A 291 -3.27 6.13 -12.01
CA VAL A 291 -2.52 6.25 -13.27
C VAL A 291 -2.69 7.66 -13.88
N ILE A 292 -3.93 8.19 -13.91
CA ILE A 292 -4.20 9.53 -14.40
C ILE A 292 -3.48 10.59 -13.55
N ALA A 293 -3.52 10.47 -12.23
CA ALA A 293 -2.82 11.39 -11.33
C ALA A 293 -1.30 11.35 -11.58
N SER A 294 -0.72 10.16 -11.73
CA SER A 294 0.70 9.99 -12.06
C SER A 294 1.06 10.61 -13.42
N ALA A 295 0.25 10.36 -14.46
CA ALA A 295 0.47 10.91 -15.79
C ALA A 295 0.36 12.46 -15.79
N MET A 296 -0.67 13.01 -15.15
CA MET A 296 -0.86 14.47 -15.03
C MET A 296 0.32 15.14 -14.34
N PHE A 297 0.76 14.62 -13.20
CA PHE A 297 1.90 15.18 -12.48
C PHE A 297 3.21 15.05 -13.26
N SER A 298 3.42 13.93 -13.97
CA SER A 298 4.58 13.76 -14.84
C SER A 298 4.59 14.78 -15.99
N LEU A 299 3.43 15.09 -16.57
CA LEU A 299 3.31 16.11 -17.62
C LEU A 299 3.55 17.52 -17.06
N LEU A 300 2.98 17.85 -15.91
CA LEU A 300 3.16 19.16 -15.25
C LEU A 300 4.62 19.38 -14.84
N GLN A 301 5.31 18.33 -14.38
CA GLN A 301 6.72 18.39 -14.02
C GLN A 301 7.60 18.65 -15.24
N ASN A 302 7.35 17.99 -16.36
CA ASN A 302 8.09 18.19 -17.61
C ASN A 302 7.84 19.57 -18.25
N GLY A 303 6.71 20.22 -17.91
CA GLY A 303 6.34 21.55 -18.40
C GLY A 303 6.75 22.71 -17.51
N ASP A 304 7.52 22.46 -16.44
CA ASP A 304 7.93 23.47 -15.42
C ASP A 304 6.78 24.26 -14.80
N LEU A 305 5.58 23.65 -14.76
CA LEU A 305 4.36 24.27 -14.24
C LEU A 305 4.15 24.03 -12.74
N LEU A 306 5.08 23.34 -12.07
CA LEU A 306 5.01 23.03 -10.64
C LEU A 306 5.85 24.02 -9.83
N THR A 307 5.37 24.36 -8.64
CA THR A 307 6.04 25.28 -7.73
C THR A 307 7.08 24.56 -6.88
N LEU A 308 8.27 25.15 -6.75
CA LEU A 308 9.32 24.67 -5.85
C LEU A 308 9.23 25.40 -4.50
N ASP A 309 9.43 24.66 -3.40
CA ASP A 309 9.59 25.26 -2.08
C ASP A 309 11.02 25.81 -1.88
N ALA A 310 11.24 26.47 -0.75
CA ALA A 310 12.58 27.01 -0.38
C ALA A 310 13.68 25.94 -0.27
N LYS A 311 13.35 24.66 -0.32
CA LYS A 311 14.26 23.51 -0.30
C LYS A 311 14.37 22.80 -1.65
N GLY A 312 13.84 23.40 -2.72
CA GLY A 312 13.83 22.82 -4.06
C GLY A 312 12.93 21.59 -4.22
N LYS A 313 11.96 21.35 -3.31
CA LYS A 313 10.98 20.28 -3.43
C LYS A 313 9.70 20.80 -4.09
N ILE A 314 9.09 19.95 -4.92
CA ILE A 314 7.81 20.27 -5.55
C ILE A 314 6.71 20.33 -4.47
N VAL A 315 6.10 21.50 -4.30
CA VAL A 315 5.08 21.76 -3.26
C VAL A 315 3.87 20.86 -3.44
N GLU A 316 3.37 20.71 -4.66
CA GLU A 316 2.20 19.94 -5.02
C GLU A 316 2.39 18.45 -4.69
N THR A 317 3.57 17.89 -4.98
CA THR A 317 3.91 16.51 -4.62
C THR A 317 3.94 16.31 -3.11
N SER A 318 4.49 17.27 -2.36
CA SER A 318 4.51 17.24 -0.90
C SER A 318 3.09 17.30 -0.31
N MET A 319 2.20 18.11 -0.88
CA MET A 319 0.80 18.18 -0.49
C MET A 319 0.06 16.87 -0.80
N ALA A 320 0.25 16.31 -1.98
CA ALA A 320 -0.36 15.04 -2.39
C ALA A 320 0.07 13.89 -1.47
N LYS A 321 1.36 13.84 -1.10
CA LYS A 321 1.90 12.87 -0.15
C LYS A 321 1.25 13.02 1.23
N THR A 322 1.14 14.25 1.73
CA THR A 322 0.52 14.54 3.03
C THR A 322 -0.95 14.14 3.05
N LEU A 323 -1.70 14.42 1.97
CA LEU A 323 -3.09 13.99 1.82
C LEU A 323 -3.19 12.45 1.78
N SER A 324 -2.33 11.78 1.02
CA SER A 324 -2.29 10.32 0.95
C SER A 324 -2.08 9.69 2.33
N THR A 325 -1.06 10.10 3.06
CA THR A 325 -0.76 9.62 4.42
C THR A 325 -1.92 9.86 5.38
N PHE A 326 -2.59 11.01 5.26
CA PHE A 326 -3.75 11.33 6.08
C PHE A 326 -4.93 10.38 5.81
N PHE A 327 -5.29 10.15 4.53
CA PHE A 327 -6.34 9.21 4.16
C PHE A 327 -5.98 7.76 4.53
N PHE A 328 -4.71 7.40 4.45
CA PHE A 328 -4.22 6.11 4.93
C PHE A 328 -4.43 5.95 6.43
N SER A 329 -4.10 6.95 7.25
CA SER A 329 -4.34 6.91 8.70
C SER A 329 -5.83 6.70 9.04
N LEU A 330 -6.75 7.40 8.36
CA LEU A 330 -8.19 7.17 8.49
C LEU A 330 -8.58 5.72 8.15
N SER A 331 -8.02 5.20 7.04
CA SER A 331 -8.25 3.81 6.62
C SER A 331 -7.76 2.81 7.67
N PHE A 332 -6.58 3.03 8.25
CA PHE A 332 -5.98 2.12 9.22
C PHE A 332 -6.75 2.05 10.53
N VAL A 333 -7.30 3.17 11.00
CA VAL A 333 -8.24 3.18 12.13
C VAL A 333 -9.47 2.32 11.81
N CYS A 334 -10.02 2.47 10.59
CA CYS A 334 -11.16 1.67 10.16
C CYS A 334 -10.85 0.17 10.09
N ILE A 335 -9.65 -0.24 9.62
CA ILE A 335 -9.22 -1.64 9.61
C ILE A 335 -9.28 -2.23 11.02
N GLY A 336 -8.69 -1.51 12.00
CA GLY A 336 -8.72 -1.93 13.39
C GLY A 336 -10.16 -2.10 13.90
N MET A 337 -11.05 -1.14 13.58
CA MET A 337 -12.45 -1.17 14.01
C MET A 337 -13.29 -2.25 13.31
N ASP A 338 -12.93 -2.70 12.12
CA ASP A 338 -13.61 -3.79 11.41
C ASP A 338 -13.17 -5.17 11.90
N THR A 339 -12.01 -5.27 12.55
CA THR A 339 -11.39 -6.55 12.94
C THR A 339 -11.90 -7.06 14.29
N ARG A 340 -12.64 -8.19 14.30
CA ARG A 340 -13.12 -8.87 15.49
C ARG A 340 -12.26 -10.09 15.82
N LEU A 341 -11.45 -10.01 16.87
CA LEU A 341 -10.57 -11.11 17.29
C LEU A 341 -11.33 -12.36 17.76
N LYS A 342 -12.55 -12.19 18.28
CA LYS A 342 -13.38 -13.32 18.78
C LYS A 342 -13.87 -14.25 17.67
N ASP A 343 -13.93 -13.80 16.44
CA ASP A 343 -14.47 -14.58 15.31
C ASP A 343 -13.54 -15.74 14.92
N ILE A 344 -12.27 -15.75 15.38
CA ILE A 344 -11.29 -16.83 15.12
C ILE A 344 -11.66 -18.12 15.83
N VAL A 345 -12.28 -18.06 17.02
CA VAL A 345 -12.29 -19.18 18.00
C VAL A 345 -13.45 -20.15 17.77
N SER A 346 -14.24 -20.02 16.70
CA SER A 346 -15.34 -20.96 16.46
C SER A 346 -14.86 -22.34 16.02
N ARG A 347 -15.17 -23.38 16.82
CA ARG A 347 -14.75 -24.76 16.57
C ARG A 347 -15.32 -25.34 15.26
N GLU A 348 -16.45 -24.85 14.78
CA GLU A 348 -17.13 -25.35 13.58
C GLU A 348 -16.34 -25.13 12.29
N ASN A 349 -15.49 -24.09 12.24
CA ASN A 349 -14.80 -23.68 11.03
C ASN A 349 -13.27 -23.91 11.06
N ARG A 350 -12.80 -24.77 11.96
CA ARG A 350 -11.36 -25.06 12.15
C ARG A 350 -10.66 -25.51 10.85
N ASN A 351 -11.35 -26.25 10.01
CA ASN A 351 -10.80 -26.71 8.73
C ASN A 351 -10.55 -25.56 7.76
N LEU A 352 -11.46 -24.58 7.72
CA LEU A 352 -11.27 -23.35 6.95
C LEU A 352 -10.08 -22.53 7.46
N LEU A 353 -9.93 -22.42 8.79
CA LEU A 353 -8.79 -21.73 9.42
C LEU A 353 -7.45 -22.35 9.00
N PHE A 354 -7.30 -23.68 9.16
CA PHE A 354 -6.05 -24.35 8.81
C PHE A 354 -5.76 -24.31 7.31
N ALA A 355 -6.79 -24.42 6.46
CA ALA A 355 -6.66 -24.26 5.03
C ALA A 355 -6.18 -22.84 4.67
N PHE A 356 -6.76 -21.81 5.30
CA PHE A 356 -6.37 -20.43 5.08
C PHE A 356 -4.94 -20.16 5.54
N LEU A 357 -4.56 -20.58 6.76
CA LEU A 357 -3.20 -20.42 7.28
C LEU A 357 -2.17 -21.13 6.40
N GLY A 358 -2.45 -22.38 5.99
CA GLY A 358 -1.58 -23.11 5.08
C GLY A 358 -1.43 -22.42 3.72
N THR A 359 -2.51 -21.82 3.21
CA THR A 359 -2.45 -21.04 1.98
C THR A 359 -1.63 -19.76 2.16
N GLN A 360 -1.74 -19.07 3.32
CA GLN A 360 -0.98 -17.85 3.60
C GLN A 360 0.52 -18.12 3.75
N VAL A 361 0.92 -19.17 4.46
CA VAL A 361 2.32 -19.56 4.55
C VAL A 361 2.89 -19.85 3.15
N PHE A 362 2.15 -20.58 2.33
CA PHE A 362 2.55 -20.85 0.95
C PHE A 362 2.63 -19.58 0.11
N ASN A 363 1.64 -18.67 0.25
CA ASN A 363 1.62 -17.39 -0.42
C ASN A 363 2.85 -16.54 -0.08
N ILE A 364 3.23 -16.44 1.20
CA ILE A 364 4.44 -15.72 1.64
C ILE A 364 5.67 -16.19 0.86
N VAL A 365 5.87 -17.51 0.79
CA VAL A 365 7.06 -18.11 0.15
C VAL A 365 7.03 -17.93 -1.36
N VAL A 366 5.92 -18.26 -2.01
CA VAL A 366 5.80 -18.13 -3.48
C VAL A 366 5.92 -16.70 -3.92
N THR A 367 5.24 -15.78 -3.24
CA THR A 367 5.29 -14.36 -3.57
C THR A 367 6.69 -13.79 -3.36
N PHE A 368 7.42 -14.24 -2.32
CA PHE A 368 8.82 -13.89 -2.12
C PHE A 368 9.69 -14.27 -3.32
N LEU A 369 9.63 -15.54 -3.73
CA LEU A 369 10.43 -16.05 -4.85
C LEU A 369 10.12 -15.31 -6.16
N VAL A 370 8.83 -15.06 -6.43
CA VAL A 370 8.42 -14.36 -7.65
C VAL A 370 8.77 -12.86 -7.58
N ALA A 371 8.62 -12.22 -6.42
CA ALA A 371 9.01 -10.83 -6.22
C ALA A 371 10.53 -10.63 -6.40
N TRP A 372 11.34 -11.51 -5.82
CA TRP A 372 12.78 -11.51 -6.02
C TRP A 372 13.15 -11.70 -7.50
N LEU A 373 12.56 -12.69 -8.16
CA LEU A 373 12.80 -12.92 -9.59
C LEU A 373 12.43 -11.70 -10.44
N MET A 374 11.22 -11.14 -10.23
CA MET A 374 10.69 -10.07 -11.08
C MET A 374 11.32 -8.72 -10.80
N PHE A 375 11.53 -8.35 -9.54
CA PHE A 375 12.04 -7.03 -9.14
C PHE A 375 13.54 -7.03 -8.82
N GLY A 376 14.10 -8.17 -8.44
CA GLY A 376 15.52 -8.30 -8.19
C GLY A 376 16.36 -8.66 -9.42
N ILE A 377 15.77 -9.37 -10.39
CA ILE A 377 16.52 -9.87 -11.56
C ILE A 377 15.94 -9.33 -12.87
N VAL A 378 14.66 -9.61 -13.15
CA VAL A 378 14.07 -9.34 -14.48
C VAL A 378 13.90 -7.84 -14.72
N LYS A 379 13.35 -7.09 -13.76
CA LYS A 379 13.14 -5.65 -13.90
C LYS A 379 14.44 -4.88 -14.07
N PRO A 380 15.49 -5.07 -13.23
CA PRO A 380 16.78 -4.42 -13.44
C PRO A 380 17.46 -4.79 -14.74
N ALA A 381 17.31 -6.02 -15.23
CA ALA A 381 17.88 -6.46 -16.50
C ALA A 381 17.20 -5.82 -17.72
N LEU A 382 15.86 -5.64 -17.67
CA LEU A 382 15.10 -5.05 -18.78
C LEU A 382 15.10 -3.51 -18.74
N TRP A 383 15.13 -2.92 -17.55
CA TRP A 383 15.14 -1.48 -17.30
C TRP A 383 16.24 -1.16 -16.29
N PRO A 384 17.52 -1.17 -16.71
CA PRO A 384 18.60 -0.81 -15.81
C PRO A 384 18.32 0.58 -15.22
N THR A 385 18.27 0.67 -13.92
CA THR A 385 18.34 1.96 -13.25
C THR A 385 19.73 2.50 -13.60
N THR A 386 19.78 3.54 -14.44
CA THR A 386 21.02 4.32 -14.52
C THR A 386 21.40 4.64 -13.09
N PRO A 387 22.60 4.29 -12.63
CA PRO A 387 23.03 4.74 -11.33
C PRO A 387 22.78 6.25 -11.34
N LYS A 388 22.02 6.76 -10.37
CA LYS A 388 22.10 8.18 -10.08
C LYS A 388 23.58 8.36 -9.83
N THR A 389 24.26 8.96 -10.80
CA THR A 389 25.59 9.47 -10.58
C THR A 389 25.44 10.27 -9.31
N THR A 390 25.88 9.71 -8.23
CA THR A 390 25.99 10.44 -6.97
C THR A 390 26.82 11.62 -7.42
N THR A 391 26.36 12.82 -7.18
CA THR A 391 27.02 14.08 -7.47
C THR A 391 28.37 14.18 -6.73
N THR A 392 29.08 13.09 -6.65
CA THR A 392 30.45 12.96 -6.23
C THR A 392 31.41 13.29 -7.38
N GLU A 393 30.96 13.22 -8.66
CA GLU A 393 31.75 13.74 -9.78
C GLU A 393 31.50 15.22 -10.03
N ALA A 394 30.40 15.81 -9.51
CA ALA A 394 30.26 17.28 -9.48
C ALA A 394 31.01 17.93 -8.30
N ILE A 395 31.55 17.12 -7.36
CA ILE A 395 32.44 17.57 -6.28
C ILE A 395 33.94 17.40 -6.70
N ALA A 396 34.16 16.73 -7.82
CA ALA A 396 35.55 16.64 -8.37
C ALA A 396 36.02 17.96 -9.06
N ASP A 397 35.09 18.92 -9.24
CA ASP A 397 35.40 20.30 -9.63
C ASP A 397 35.14 21.34 -8.53
N GLU A 398 35.01 20.92 -7.25
CA GLU A 398 35.30 21.87 -6.18
C GLU A 398 36.79 22.21 -6.27
N PRO A 399 37.12 23.49 -6.42
CA PRO A 399 38.55 23.89 -6.39
C PRO A 399 39.10 23.38 -5.07
N LYS A 400 40.24 22.67 -5.16
CA LYS A 400 41.02 22.21 -4.01
C LYS A 400 40.91 23.26 -2.92
N LYS A 401 40.48 22.90 -1.71
CA LYS A 401 40.55 23.76 -0.55
C LYS A 401 42.02 24.23 -0.48
N SER A 402 42.29 25.42 -0.99
CA SER A 402 43.53 26.10 -0.75
C SER A 402 43.56 26.40 0.74
N GLU A 403 44.57 25.89 1.44
CA GLU A 403 44.81 26.27 2.83
C GLU A 403 45.24 27.75 2.82
N PHE A 404 44.34 28.61 3.33
CA PHE A 404 44.62 30.03 3.51
C PHE A 404 45.26 30.24 4.88
N ARG A 405 46.40 30.90 4.94
CA ARG A 405 46.96 31.39 6.19
C ARG A 405 46.54 32.85 6.36
N LEU A 406 45.86 33.14 7.46
CA LEU A 406 45.50 34.51 7.86
C LEU A 406 46.65 35.12 8.64
N ARG A 407 47.22 36.23 8.16
CA ARG A 407 48.14 37.08 8.89
C ARG A 407 47.35 38.30 9.37
N ILE A 408 47.25 38.48 10.68
CA ILE A 408 46.58 39.65 11.28
C ILE A 408 47.67 40.57 11.81
N GLU A 409 47.84 41.75 11.20
CA GLU A 409 48.66 42.83 11.71
C GLU A 409 47.81 44.07 11.92
N GLY A 410 47.41 44.34 13.18
CA GLY A 410 46.54 45.46 13.52
C GLY A 410 45.08 45.24 13.15
N ASP A 411 44.43 46.27 12.60
CA ASP A 411 42.99 46.21 12.17
C ASP A 411 42.79 45.70 10.72
N GLN A 412 43.85 45.19 10.08
CA GLN A 412 43.75 44.63 8.72
C GLN A 412 44.15 43.17 8.72
N ALA A 413 43.35 42.35 8.01
CA ALA A 413 43.60 40.95 7.78
C ALA A 413 43.88 40.71 6.29
N ASP A 414 45.09 40.25 5.96
CA ASP A 414 45.42 39.88 4.59
C ASP A 414 45.40 38.36 4.44
N VAL A 415 44.78 37.90 3.35
CA VAL A 415 44.72 36.50 2.97
C VAL A 415 45.83 36.23 1.97
N ILE A 416 46.81 35.42 2.32
CA ILE A 416 47.93 35.05 1.44
C ILE A 416 47.64 33.65 0.88
N PRO A 417 47.38 33.48 -0.41
CA PRO A 417 47.33 32.19 -1.06
C PRO A 417 48.77 31.62 -1.21
N GLU A 418 48.93 30.34 -1.07
CA GLU A 418 50.23 29.67 -1.20
C GLU A 418 50.86 29.79 -2.61
N ASP A 419 50.08 30.14 -3.64
CA ASP A 419 50.53 30.19 -5.03
C ASP A 419 50.75 31.60 -5.60
N GLY A 420 50.78 32.65 -4.79
CA GLY A 420 51.33 33.95 -5.15
C GLY A 420 50.50 34.87 -6.05
N GLU A 421 49.28 34.60 -6.37
CA GLU A 421 48.35 35.52 -7.05
C GLU A 421 47.34 36.11 -6.07
N ILE A 422 47.26 37.44 -5.99
CA ILE A 422 46.39 38.16 -5.06
C ILE A 422 45.05 38.45 -5.78
N GLU A 423 43.98 37.78 -5.38
CA GLU A 423 42.63 38.17 -5.74
C GLU A 423 41.94 38.83 -4.53
N LEU A 424 41.54 40.10 -4.69
CA LEU A 424 40.87 40.88 -3.65
C LEU A 424 39.48 40.32 -3.36
N VAL A 425 39.33 39.64 -2.23
CA VAL A 425 38.03 39.22 -1.73
C VAL A 425 37.54 40.23 -0.68
N GLN A 426 36.40 40.89 -0.94
CA GLN A 426 35.73 41.70 0.06
C GLN A 426 35.06 40.79 1.11
N ILE A 427 35.50 40.88 2.36
CA ILE A 427 34.86 40.17 3.49
C ILE A 427 33.94 41.15 4.22
N GLU A 428 32.64 40.91 4.17
CA GLU A 428 31.68 41.65 4.97
C GLU A 428 31.61 41.02 6.38
N VAL A 429 32.08 41.72 7.38
CA VAL A 429 31.98 41.29 8.77
C VAL A 429 30.61 41.71 9.33
N VAL A 430 29.72 40.77 9.51
CA VAL A 430 28.49 41.01 10.26
C VAL A 430 28.78 40.86 11.75
N LYS A 431 28.61 41.99 12.49
CA LYS A 431 28.70 42.07 13.95
C LYS A 431 27.52 41.40 14.64
#